data_9db10a196076ec054739dd9b6ace8051
#
_entry.id   9db10a196076ec054739dd9b6ace8051
#
_cell.length_a   1.000
_cell.length_b   1.000
_cell.length_c   1.000
_cell.angle_alpha   90.00
_cell.angle_beta   90.00
_cell.angle_gamma   90.00
#
_symmetry.space_group_name_H-M   'P 1'
#
loop_
_entity.id
_entity.type
_entity.pdbx_description
1 polymer ?
#
loop_
_entity_poly.entity_id
_entity_poly.type
_entity_poly.pdbx_seq_one_letter_code
_entity_poly.pdbx_strand_id
1 'polypeptide(L)'
;MVFIRLLQIFSLLPIFALLLPTAFVSAENKKSPAVLAVEEVGGVVLPISGGGWEVAFHLRGRDLLADEGLKTLRGLGEVISLNLRDTEITSSGLTHLKALSSLRRLHLERTEVTDSGLEHLSGLKELEYLNLYQTQVSDKGLEHLSGLTKLKKIYLWDTNVSDRGFEKLKKALPQLVISRGLDLEKLAAEAPKPPPPKPRVAMKWIPYGATETPPAKSTPGSSIQVKFINKTKNPVKLVWIDYGGGQKLYGEISGGKEREQNTYSEAVWLITDLSDKPLGHFVTSKKDANGVIPAN
;
A
#
# COMPACT_ATOMS: atom_id res chain seq x y z
N MET A 1 79.62 36.20 -12.23
CA MET A 1 79.63 37.66 -12.39
C MET A 1 78.16 38.11 -12.10
N VAL A 2 78.07 38.66 -10.96
CA VAL A 2 77.56 39.98 -10.62
C VAL A 2 76.03 40.01 -10.51
N PHE A 3 75.49 39.95 -9.32
CA PHE A 3 75.00 41.06 -8.48
C PHE A 3 73.66 41.64 -9.02
N ILE A 4 72.65 41.95 -8.33
CA ILE A 4 72.38 42.47 -6.97
C ILE A 4 70.81 42.63 -6.89
N ARG A 5 70.19 42.19 -5.82
CA ARG A 5 69.45 42.90 -4.75
C ARG A 5 68.32 43.86 -5.08
N LEU A 6 67.34 43.70 -4.29
CA LEU A 6 66.47 44.58 -3.47
C LEU A 6 65.12 44.78 -4.03
N LEU A 7 64.08 44.97 -3.31
CA LEU A 7 63.69 45.11 -1.88
C LEU A 7 62.22 44.94 -1.74
N GLN A 8 61.86 44.38 -0.63
CA GLN A 8 60.53 44.44 0.05
C GLN A 8 59.75 45.74 -0.20
N ILE A 9 58.40 45.60 -0.31
CA ILE A 9 57.48 46.44 0.44
C ILE A 9 56.24 45.65 0.79
N PHE A 10 55.93 45.69 2.06
CA PHE A 10 54.73 45.22 2.77
C PHE A 10 53.42 45.68 2.14
N SER A 11 52.40 44.79 2.11
CA SER A 11 51.09 45.20 2.53
C SER A 11 50.37 43.98 3.12
N LEU A 12 50.19 44.06 4.41
CA LEU A 12 49.30 43.22 5.21
C LEU A 12 47.87 43.41 4.74
N LEU A 13 47.23 42.33 4.29
CA LEU A 13 45.80 42.18 4.35
C LEU A 13 45.49 40.84 5.02
N PRO A 14 44.67 40.81 6.05
CA PRO A 14 44.32 39.58 6.75
C PRO A 14 43.47 38.71 5.84
N ILE A 15 43.97 37.52 5.56
CA ILE A 15 43.18 36.42 5.00
C ILE A 15 42.14 36.08 6.07
N PHE A 16 40.95 36.64 5.93
CA PHE A 16 39.76 36.12 6.60
C PHE A 16 39.48 34.76 5.94
N ALA A 17 40.15 33.74 6.46
CA ALA A 17 39.72 32.38 6.21
C ALA A 17 38.30 32.23 6.78
N LEU A 18 37.30 32.34 5.89
CA LEU A 18 35.95 31.99 6.18
C LEU A 18 35.94 30.51 6.55
N LEU A 19 36.06 30.20 7.83
CA LEU A 19 35.72 28.92 8.42
C LEU A 19 34.21 28.76 8.23
N LEU A 20 33.83 28.32 7.03
CA LEU A 20 32.52 27.69 6.85
C LEU A 20 32.51 26.45 7.76
N PRO A 21 31.53 26.31 8.64
CA PRO A 21 31.41 25.09 9.41
C PRO A 21 31.11 23.97 8.42
N THR A 22 32.09 23.11 8.14
CA THR A 22 31.94 21.85 7.42
C THR A 22 31.14 20.82 8.25
N ALA A 23 30.14 21.28 8.95
CA ALA A 23 29.25 20.47 9.79
C ALA A 23 27.85 20.27 9.14
N PHE A 24 27.75 20.31 7.81
CA PHE A 24 26.69 19.70 7.06
C PHE A 24 27.19 18.46 6.32
N VAL A 25 27.97 17.62 7.03
CA VAL A 25 28.04 16.22 6.67
C VAL A 25 26.67 15.67 6.94
N SER A 26 25.96 15.35 5.89
CA SER A 26 24.72 14.59 5.93
C SER A 26 24.87 13.51 6.99
N ALA A 27 24.10 13.60 8.07
CA ALA A 27 23.82 12.44 8.89
C ALA A 27 23.17 11.44 7.94
N GLU A 28 23.97 10.56 7.37
CA GLU A 28 23.47 9.33 6.77
C GLU A 28 22.52 8.78 7.82
N ASN A 29 21.25 8.70 7.45
CA ASN A 29 20.18 8.19 8.29
C ASN A 29 20.41 6.68 8.45
N LYS A 30 21.48 6.32 9.21
CA LYS A 30 21.82 4.94 9.51
C LYS A 30 20.67 4.38 10.32
N LYS A 31 19.87 3.53 9.66
CA LYS A 31 18.82 2.78 10.33
C LYS A 31 19.43 2.08 11.55
N SER A 32 18.70 2.08 12.67
CA SER A 32 19.17 1.37 13.86
C SER A 32 19.28 -0.14 13.57
N PRO A 33 20.19 -0.87 14.26
CA PRO A 33 20.29 -2.32 14.10
C PRO A 33 18.98 -3.04 14.30
N ALA A 34 18.10 -2.55 15.19
CA ALA A 34 16.77 -3.10 15.42
C ALA A 34 15.86 -2.95 14.19
N VAL A 35 15.90 -1.81 13.51
CA VAL A 35 15.15 -1.60 12.26
C VAL A 35 15.65 -2.55 11.18
N LEU A 36 16.97 -2.68 11.02
CA LEU A 36 17.55 -3.59 10.03
C LEU A 36 17.16 -5.04 10.29
N ALA A 37 17.19 -5.49 11.55
CA ALA A 37 16.78 -6.85 11.91
C ALA A 37 15.32 -7.17 11.56
N VAL A 38 14.42 -6.19 11.67
CA VAL A 38 13.03 -6.35 11.23
C VAL A 38 12.91 -6.37 9.70
N GLU A 39 13.71 -5.54 9.01
CA GLU A 39 13.71 -5.49 7.55
C GLU A 39 14.29 -6.77 6.91
N GLU A 40 15.25 -7.42 7.56
CA GLU A 40 15.83 -8.70 7.12
C GLU A 40 14.79 -9.82 7.05
N VAL A 41 13.80 -9.81 7.94
CA VAL A 41 12.68 -10.77 7.92
C VAL A 41 11.45 -10.24 7.17
N GLY A 42 11.65 -9.25 6.28
CA GLY A 42 10.62 -8.72 5.38
C GLY A 42 9.71 -7.65 5.99
N GLY A 43 10.01 -7.14 7.17
CA GLY A 43 9.25 -6.05 7.78
C GLY A 43 9.55 -4.69 7.13
N VAL A 44 8.56 -3.82 7.13
CA VAL A 44 8.69 -2.39 6.82
C VAL A 44 8.45 -1.61 8.10
N VAL A 45 9.40 -0.78 8.51
CA VAL A 45 9.36 -0.03 9.77
C VAL A 45 9.24 1.46 9.46
N LEU A 46 8.17 2.08 9.94
CA LEU A 46 7.88 3.50 9.75
C LEU A 46 7.75 4.22 11.09
N PRO A 47 8.37 5.39 11.27
CA PRO A 47 8.18 6.18 12.47
C PRO A 47 6.78 6.80 12.48
N ILE A 48 6.16 6.87 13.68
CA ILE A 48 4.87 7.52 13.89
C ILE A 48 5.09 8.91 14.46
N SER A 49 4.35 9.90 13.95
CA SER A 49 4.29 11.23 14.53
C SER A 49 3.82 11.15 15.98
N GLY A 50 4.63 11.64 16.91
CA GLY A 50 4.37 11.51 18.35
C GLY A 50 5.13 10.37 19.04
N GLY A 51 5.95 9.62 18.31
CA GLY A 51 6.82 8.55 18.82
C GLY A 51 6.31 7.14 18.56
N GLY A 52 7.23 6.18 18.59
CA GLY A 52 6.98 4.77 18.31
C GLY A 52 6.99 4.40 16.84
N TRP A 53 6.68 3.14 16.56
CA TRP A 53 6.81 2.53 15.24
C TRP A 53 5.52 1.92 14.75
N GLU A 54 5.29 2.06 13.46
CA GLU A 54 4.41 1.21 12.68
C GLU A 54 5.25 0.17 11.96
N VAL A 55 4.88 -1.11 12.10
CA VAL A 55 5.58 -2.23 11.47
C VAL A 55 4.61 -3.02 10.61
N ALA A 56 4.98 -3.29 9.35
CA ALA A 56 4.14 -4.01 8.41
C ALA A 56 4.92 -5.12 7.70
N PHE A 57 4.40 -6.34 7.78
CA PHE A 57 4.98 -7.52 7.10
C PHE A 57 4.19 -7.93 5.86
N HIS A 58 2.93 -7.54 5.75
CA HIS A 58 2.05 -7.91 4.63
C HIS A 58 2.56 -7.48 3.24
N LEU A 59 3.54 -6.58 3.17
CA LEU A 59 4.08 -6.06 1.91
C LEU A 59 5.21 -6.92 1.35
N ARG A 60 6.10 -7.42 2.21
CA ARG A 60 7.31 -8.17 1.82
C ARG A 60 7.53 -9.44 2.64
N GLY A 61 6.91 -9.54 3.81
CA GLY A 61 7.14 -10.61 4.78
C GLY A 61 6.21 -11.81 4.65
N ARG A 62 5.32 -11.85 3.65
CA ARG A 62 4.33 -12.94 3.52
C ARG A 62 4.97 -14.31 3.56
N ASP A 63 6.02 -14.50 2.78
CA ASP A 63 6.73 -15.77 2.62
C ASP A 63 8.06 -15.82 3.40
N LEU A 64 8.43 -14.72 4.07
CA LEU A 64 9.70 -14.59 4.79
C LEU A 64 9.53 -14.62 6.31
N LEU A 65 8.38 -14.18 6.81
CA LEU A 65 8.13 -14.08 8.24
C LEU A 65 7.60 -15.40 8.80
N ALA A 66 8.44 -16.09 9.57
CA ALA A 66 8.02 -17.13 10.47
C ALA A 66 7.82 -16.59 11.89
N ASP A 67 7.16 -17.36 12.77
CA ASP A 67 6.89 -17.00 14.17
C ASP A 67 8.12 -16.45 14.91
N GLU A 68 9.28 -17.07 14.72
CA GLU A 68 10.55 -16.66 15.33
C GLU A 68 11.02 -15.26 14.89
N GLY A 69 10.68 -14.85 13.68
CA GLY A 69 11.01 -13.51 13.16
C GLY A 69 10.40 -12.38 13.97
N LEU A 70 9.26 -12.62 14.67
CA LEU A 70 8.64 -11.64 15.54
C LEU A 70 9.48 -11.27 16.78
N LYS A 71 10.52 -12.03 17.12
CA LYS A 71 11.49 -11.68 18.17
C LYS A 71 12.20 -10.36 17.89
N THR A 72 12.41 -10.02 16.62
CA THR A 72 13.08 -8.80 16.19
C THR A 72 12.36 -7.53 16.65
N LEU A 73 11.04 -7.61 16.84
CA LEU A 73 10.23 -6.47 17.29
C LEU A 73 10.63 -5.93 18.66
N ARG A 74 11.19 -6.78 19.53
CA ARG A 74 11.63 -6.37 20.89
C ARG A 74 12.72 -5.28 20.86
N GLY A 75 13.53 -5.25 19.81
CA GLY A 75 14.60 -4.27 19.66
C GLY A 75 14.11 -2.87 19.27
N LEU A 76 12.88 -2.72 18.77
CA LEU A 76 12.34 -1.45 18.32
C LEU A 76 11.86 -0.54 19.46
N GLY A 77 11.65 -1.06 20.68
CA GLY A 77 11.04 -0.31 21.77
C GLY A 77 9.51 -0.19 21.58
N GLU A 78 8.99 1.01 21.39
CA GLU A 78 7.55 1.24 21.29
C GLU A 78 7.00 0.92 19.91
N VAL A 79 6.39 -0.25 19.75
CA VAL A 79 5.62 -0.61 18.55
C VAL A 79 4.15 -0.26 18.83
N ILE A 80 3.61 0.68 18.06
CA ILE A 80 2.24 1.20 18.21
C ILE A 80 1.26 0.49 17.28
N SER A 81 1.71 0.15 16.07
CA SER A 81 0.91 -0.51 15.04
C SER A 81 1.70 -1.67 14.46
N LEU A 82 1.09 -2.85 14.41
CA LEU A 82 1.69 -4.06 13.83
C LEU A 82 0.72 -4.68 12.83
N ASN A 83 1.19 -4.87 11.61
CA ASN A 83 0.41 -5.48 10.55
C ASN A 83 1.07 -6.80 10.10
N LEU A 84 0.42 -7.90 10.47
CA LEU A 84 0.79 -9.29 10.14
C LEU A 84 -0.18 -9.93 9.14
N ARG A 85 -1.03 -9.13 8.50
CA ARG A 85 -2.02 -9.63 7.55
C ARG A 85 -1.36 -10.45 6.43
N ASP A 86 -2.02 -11.53 6.03
CA ASP A 86 -1.56 -12.41 4.95
C ASP A 86 -0.17 -13.06 5.19
N THR A 87 0.25 -13.25 6.46
CA THR A 87 1.48 -13.96 6.81
C THR A 87 1.16 -15.35 7.38
N GLU A 88 2.16 -16.24 7.42
CA GLU A 88 2.05 -17.59 7.96
C GLU A 88 2.22 -17.63 9.50
N ILE A 89 2.00 -16.52 10.18
CA ILE A 89 2.10 -16.44 11.64
C ILE A 89 1.02 -17.29 12.28
N THR A 90 1.46 -18.12 13.25
CA THR A 90 0.59 -18.98 14.05
C THR A 90 0.35 -18.41 15.45
N SER A 91 -0.44 -19.11 16.24
CA SER A 91 -0.64 -18.79 17.67
C SER A 91 0.67 -18.74 18.47
N SER A 92 1.66 -19.56 18.10
CA SER A 92 2.97 -19.59 18.77
C SER A 92 3.74 -18.29 18.60
N GLY A 93 3.66 -17.67 17.41
CA GLY A 93 4.30 -16.38 17.12
C GLY A 93 3.79 -15.25 18.01
N LEU A 94 2.51 -15.29 18.41
CA LEU A 94 1.92 -14.25 19.27
C LEU A 94 2.54 -14.20 20.68
N THR A 95 3.28 -15.23 21.09
CA THR A 95 4.05 -15.18 22.35
C THR A 95 5.07 -14.05 22.38
N HIS A 96 5.60 -13.67 21.21
CA HIS A 96 6.58 -12.58 21.08
C HIS A 96 5.95 -11.20 21.21
N LEU A 97 4.63 -11.09 21.05
CA LEU A 97 3.91 -9.84 21.18
C LEU A 97 3.63 -9.44 22.64
N LYS A 98 3.76 -10.36 23.61
CA LYS A 98 3.52 -10.08 25.04
C LYS A 98 4.29 -8.88 25.57
N ALA A 99 5.47 -8.61 25.01
CA ALA A 99 6.34 -7.50 25.44
C ALA A 99 5.95 -6.15 24.82
N LEU A 100 5.07 -6.13 23.83
CA LEU A 100 4.69 -4.91 23.10
C LEU A 100 3.56 -4.16 23.81
N SER A 101 3.81 -3.72 25.05
CA SER A 101 2.79 -3.10 25.91
C SER A 101 2.18 -1.81 25.34
N SER A 102 2.88 -1.13 24.45
CA SER A 102 2.43 0.09 23.77
C SER A 102 1.59 -0.18 22.50
N LEU A 103 1.33 -1.46 22.16
CA LEU A 103 0.63 -1.82 20.93
C LEU A 103 -0.84 -1.39 21.00
N ARG A 104 -1.25 -0.56 20.03
CA ARG A 104 -2.61 -0.06 19.89
C ARG A 104 -3.36 -0.65 18.71
N ARG A 105 -2.66 -1.02 17.64
CA ARG A 105 -3.28 -1.61 16.44
C ARG A 105 -2.60 -2.91 16.07
N LEU A 106 -3.40 -3.96 15.91
CA LEU A 106 -2.93 -5.28 15.51
C LEU A 106 -3.81 -5.84 14.39
N HIS A 107 -3.17 -6.17 13.28
CA HIS A 107 -3.77 -6.82 12.13
C HIS A 107 -3.27 -8.25 12.06
N LEU A 108 -4.20 -9.19 12.11
CA LEU A 108 -3.97 -10.65 12.04
C LEU A 108 -4.85 -11.30 10.97
N GLU A 109 -5.37 -10.50 10.01
CA GLU A 109 -6.23 -11.02 8.95
C GLU A 109 -5.53 -12.11 8.15
N ARG A 110 -6.22 -13.20 7.91
CA ARG A 110 -5.74 -14.33 7.10
C ARG A 110 -4.40 -14.87 7.58
N THR A 111 -4.29 -15.07 8.90
CA THR A 111 -3.18 -15.78 9.56
C THR A 111 -3.68 -17.09 10.17
N GLU A 112 -2.77 -17.95 10.58
CA GLU A 112 -3.08 -19.25 11.20
C GLU A 112 -3.32 -19.14 12.73
N VAL A 113 -3.74 -17.97 13.19
CA VAL A 113 -4.03 -17.72 14.61
C VAL A 113 -5.34 -18.39 15.02
N THR A 114 -5.30 -19.06 16.18
CA THR A 114 -6.42 -19.73 16.84
C THR A 114 -6.68 -19.16 18.22
N ASP A 115 -7.59 -19.72 18.98
CA ASP A 115 -7.94 -19.31 20.34
C ASP A 115 -6.73 -19.21 21.28
N SER A 116 -5.80 -20.16 21.17
CA SER A 116 -4.59 -20.18 22.03
C SER A 116 -3.68 -18.97 21.83
N GLY A 117 -3.68 -18.41 20.63
CA GLY A 117 -2.92 -17.19 20.32
C GLY A 117 -3.45 -15.96 21.05
N LEU A 118 -4.77 -15.87 21.24
CA LEU A 118 -5.40 -14.71 21.87
C LEU A 118 -5.10 -14.61 23.37
N GLU A 119 -4.74 -15.72 24.03
CA GLU A 119 -4.23 -15.68 25.42
C GLU A 119 -3.05 -14.73 25.54
N HIS A 120 -2.16 -14.71 24.55
CA HIS A 120 -0.94 -13.90 24.55
C HIS A 120 -1.19 -12.42 24.34
N LEU A 121 -2.39 -12.04 23.90
CA LEU A 121 -2.81 -10.65 23.74
C LEU A 121 -3.45 -10.06 25.00
N SER A 122 -3.82 -10.88 25.99
CA SER A 122 -4.56 -10.46 27.19
C SER A 122 -3.85 -9.39 28.02
N GLY A 123 -2.51 -9.31 27.91
CA GLY A 123 -1.65 -8.30 28.56
C GLY A 123 -1.55 -6.96 27.80
N LEU A 124 -2.00 -6.87 26.57
CA LEU A 124 -1.85 -5.69 25.72
C LEU A 124 -2.94 -4.64 26.02
N LYS A 125 -2.86 -4.00 27.19
CA LYS A 125 -3.91 -3.12 27.73
C LYS A 125 -4.12 -1.83 26.94
N GLU A 126 -3.15 -1.46 26.09
CA GLU A 126 -3.27 -0.30 25.19
C GLU A 126 -3.92 -0.63 23.85
N LEU A 127 -4.29 -1.92 23.59
CA LEU A 127 -4.86 -2.33 22.33
C LEU A 127 -6.23 -1.69 22.11
N GLU A 128 -6.35 -0.93 21.01
CA GLU A 128 -7.54 -0.20 20.59
C GLU A 128 -8.22 -0.83 19.37
N TYR A 129 -7.45 -1.49 18.52
CA TYR A 129 -7.90 -2.07 17.25
C TYR A 129 -7.34 -3.48 17.08
N LEU A 130 -8.21 -4.44 16.80
CA LEU A 130 -7.82 -5.82 16.50
C LEU A 130 -8.61 -6.34 15.29
N ASN A 131 -7.91 -6.85 14.30
CA ASN A 131 -8.55 -7.48 13.15
C ASN A 131 -8.18 -8.96 13.08
N LEU A 132 -9.19 -9.81 13.19
CA LEU A 132 -9.12 -11.28 13.19
C LEU A 132 -9.87 -11.87 11.97
N TYR A 133 -10.11 -11.05 10.94
CA TYR A 133 -10.79 -11.51 9.73
C TYR A 133 -10.12 -12.76 9.17
N GLN A 134 -10.93 -13.79 8.90
CA GLN A 134 -10.47 -15.03 8.30
C GLN A 134 -9.35 -15.72 9.11
N THR A 135 -9.54 -15.77 10.44
CA THR A 135 -8.73 -16.58 11.37
C THR A 135 -9.58 -17.71 11.96
N GLN A 136 -8.93 -18.65 12.64
CA GLN A 136 -9.62 -19.82 13.24
C GLN A 136 -10.07 -19.56 14.70
N VAL A 137 -10.27 -18.31 15.07
CA VAL A 137 -10.70 -17.89 16.42
C VAL A 137 -12.16 -18.23 16.63
N SER A 138 -12.49 -18.76 17.83
CA SER A 138 -13.83 -19.09 18.29
C SER A 138 -14.23 -18.29 19.54
N ASP A 139 -15.39 -18.62 20.12
CA ASP A 139 -15.88 -18.01 21.37
C ASP A 139 -14.88 -18.11 22.53
N LYS A 140 -14.11 -19.21 22.58
CA LYS A 140 -13.09 -19.42 23.64
C LYS A 140 -11.97 -18.41 23.56
N GLY A 141 -11.50 -18.09 22.36
CA GLY A 141 -10.46 -17.09 22.15
C GLY A 141 -10.92 -15.70 22.58
N LEU A 142 -12.18 -15.34 22.36
CA LEU A 142 -12.71 -14.04 22.74
C LEU A 142 -12.72 -13.82 24.26
N GLU A 143 -12.74 -14.88 25.08
CA GLU A 143 -12.70 -14.76 26.52
C GLU A 143 -11.42 -14.07 27.01
N HIS A 144 -10.29 -14.29 26.32
CA HIS A 144 -9.00 -13.67 26.62
C HIS A 144 -8.98 -12.16 26.34
N LEU A 145 -9.90 -11.67 25.53
CA LEU A 145 -9.99 -10.25 25.15
C LEU A 145 -10.87 -9.44 26.10
N SER A 146 -11.65 -10.07 26.97
CA SER A 146 -12.62 -9.41 27.87
C SER A 146 -12.01 -8.36 28.81
N GLY A 147 -10.72 -8.48 29.12
CA GLY A 147 -9.96 -7.54 29.95
C GLY A 147 -9.29 -6.38 29.18
N LEU A 148 -9.48 -6.27 27.86
CA LEU A 148 -8.91 -5.22 27.03
C LEU A 148 -9.85 -4.01 26.96
N THR A 149 -9.95 -3.27 28.06
CA THR A 149 -10.94 -2.18 28.24
C THR A 149 -10.75 -1.00 27.28
N LYS A 150 -9.56 -0.86 26.68
CA LYS A 150 -9.28 0.17 25.66
C LYS A 150 -9.62 -0.28 24.24
N LEU A 151 -10.05 -1.54 24.05
CA LEU A 151 -10.38 -2.05 22.73
C LEU A 151 -11.65 -1.37 22.20
N LYS A 152 -11.49 -0.59 21.14
CA LYS A 152 -12.55 0.22 20.51
C LYS A 152 -13.20 -0.51 19.34
N LYS A 153 -12.42 -1.31 18.60
CA LYS A 153 -12.88 -1.95 17.38
C LYS A 153 -12.25 -3.33 17.18
N ILE A 154 -13.10 -4.32 16.91
CA ILE A 154 -12.68 -5.68 16.55
C ILE A 154 -13.41 -6.14 15.30
N TYR A 155 -12.70 -6.86 14.41
CA TYR A 155 -13.27 -7.50 13.23
C TYR A 155 -13.20 -9.01 13.40
N LEU A 156 -14.36 -9.67 13.28
CA LEU A 156 -14.57 -11.10 13.49
C LEU A 156 -15.22 -11.77 12.27
N TRP A 157 -15.16 -11.13 11.10
CA TRP A 157 -15.75 -11.69 9.90
C TRP A 157 -14.99 -12.94 9.45
N ASP A 158 -15.73 -13.97 9.03
CA ASP A 158 -15.16 -15.24 8.57
C ASP A 158 -14.24 -15.90 9.64
N THR A 159 -14.75 -15.93 10.88
CA THR A 159 -14.17 -16.63 12.03
C THR A 159 -15.15 -17.67 12.56
N ASN A 160 -14.73 -18.49 13.53
CA ASN A 160 -15.59 -19.50 14.17
C ASN A 160 -16.37 -18.93 15.38
N VAL A 161 -16.53 -17.61 15.48
CA VAL A 161 -17.25 -16.95 16.58
C VAL A 161 -18.77 -17.05 16.37
N SER A 162 -19.45 -17.60 17.37
CA SER A 162 -20.93 -17.70 17.39
C SER A 162 -21.59 -16.41 17.89
N ASP A 163 -22.91 -16.31 17.72
CA ASP A 163 -23.72 -15.22 18.30
C ASP A 163 -23.56 -15.13 19.81
N ARG A 164 -23.44 -16.28 20.47
CA ARG A 164 -23.23 -16.33 21.92
C ARG A 164 -21.88 -15.72 22.34
N GLY A 165 -20.82 -16.02 21.60
CA GLY A 165 -19.48 -15.45 21.85
C GLY A 165 -19.48 -13.93 21.65
N PHE A 166 -20.14 -13.49 20.57
CA PHE A 166 -20.35 -12.07 20.28
C PHE A 166 -21.06 -11.36 21.45
N GLU A 167 -22.23 -11.85 21.91
CA GLU A 167 -23.00 -11.24 22.98
C GLU A 167 -22.21 -11.21 24.30
N LYS A 168 -21.45 -12.26 24.61
CA LYS A 168 -20.60 -12.33 25.78
C LYS A 168 -19.50 -11.26 25.76
N LEU A 169 -18.83 -11.10 24.63
CA LEU A 169 -17.79 -10.07 24.46
C LEU A 169 -18.40 -8.67 24.53
N LYS A 170 -19.52 -8.45 23.86
CA LYS A 170 -20.25 -7.16 23.89
C LYS A 170 -20.70 -6.77 25.29
N LYS A 171 -21.12 -7.74 26.10
CA LYS A 171 -21.48 -7.53 27.51
C LYS A 171 -20.26 -7.17 28.36
N ALA A 172 -19.10 -7.81 28.10
CA ALA A 172 -17.84 -7.51 28.80
C ALA A 172 -17.27 -6.14 28.43
N LEU A 173 -17.39 -5.74 27.16
CA LEU A 173 -16.86 -4.50 26.60
C LEU A 173 -17.99 -3.70 25.89
N PRO A 174 -18.86 -2.99 26.61
CA PRO A 174 -20.06 -2.35 26.07
C PRO A 174 -19.76 -1.29 24.98
N GLN A 175 -18.60 -0.62 25.06
CA GLN A 175 -18.19 0.40 24.09
C GLN A 175 -17.52 -0.16 22.84
N LEU A 176 -17.22 -1.46 22.83
CA LEU A 176 -16.56 -2.11 21.71
C LEU A 176 -17.47 -2.15 20.48
N VAL A 177 -16.94 -1.66 19.34
CA VAL A 177 -17.57 -1.84 18.04
C VAL A 177 -17.09 -3.17 17.46
N ILE A 178 -17.99 -4.11 17.31
CA ILE A 178 -17.69 -5.44 16.75
C ILE A 178 -18.24 -5.52 15.33
N SER A 179 -17.37 -5.80 14.36
CA SER A 179 -17.73 -6.06 12.97
C SER A 179 -17.69 -7.56 12.70
N ARG A 180 -18.83 -8.16 12.35
CA ARG A 180 -18.98 -9.59 12.02
C ARG A 180 -19.09 -9.85 10.53
N GLY A 181 -18.68 -8.91 9.72
CA GLY A 181 -18.88 -8.89 8.29
C GLY A 181 -20.01 -7.95 7.91
N LEU A 182 -20.08 -7.75 6.64
CA LEU A 182 -21.13 -6.97 6.04
C LEU A 182 -22.34 -7.90 5.88
N ASP A 183 -23.44 -7.56 6.52
CA ASP A 183 -24.73 -8.05 6.06
C ASP A 183 -24.95 -7.43 4.67
N LEU A 184 -24.52 -8.16 3.65
CA LEU A 184 -24.55 -7.69 2.26
C LEU A 184 -25.99 -7.41 1.83
N GLU A 185 -26.96 -8.12 2.38
CA GLU A 185 -28.37 -7.89 2.09
C GLU A 185 -28.84 -6.57 2.72
N LYS A 186 -28.47 -6.32 3.98
CA LYS A 186 -28.79 -5.08 4.67
C LYS A 186 -28.07 -3.87 4.06
N LEU A 187 -26.80 -4.04 3.71
CA LEU A 187 -26.03 -2.99 3.05
C LEU A 187 -26.47 -2.72 1.62
N ALA A 188 -26.86 -3.76 0.88
CA ALA A 188 -27.46 -3.58 -0.44
C ALA A 188 -28.81 -2.84 -0.35
N ALA A 189 -29.55 -3.05 0.74
CA ALA A 189 -30.81 -2.34 0.99
C ALA A 189 -30.60 -0.90 1.47
N GLU A 190 -29.54 -0.64 2.26
CA GLU A 190 -29.19 0.68 2.83
C GLU A 190 -28.17 1.45 1.99
N ALA A 191 -27.52 0.81 1.02
CA ALA A 191 -26.52 1.47 0.18
C ALA A 191 -27.19 2.60 -0.60
N PRO A 192 -26.67 3.83 -0.52
CA PRO A 192 -27.09 4.87 -1.45
C PRO A 192 -26.88 4.32 -2.86
N LYS A 193 -27.92 4.41 -3.68
CA LYS A 193 -27.80 4.03 -5.09
C LYS A 193 -26.52 4.63 -5.64
N PRO A 194 -25.67 3.84 -6.30
CA PRO A 194 -24.45 4.38 -6.86
C PRO A 194 -24.83 5.62 -7.67
N PRO A 195 -24.06 6.72 -7.53
CA PRO A 195 -24.33 7.91 -8.34
C PRO A 195 -24.40 7.48 -9.80
N PRO A 196 -25.30 8.06 -10.59
CA PRO A 196 -25.40 7.73 -12.00
C PRO A 196 -24.00 7.83 -12.61
N PRO A 197 -23.62 6.89 -13.47
CA PRO A 197 -22.29 6.89 -14.07
C PRO A 197 -22.05 8.26 -14.71
N LYS A 198 -20.92 8.86 -14.36
CA LYS A 198 -20.54 10.16 -14.95
C LYS A 198 -20.58 10.04 -16.47
N PRO A 199 -21.16 11.02 -17.17
CA PRO A 199 -21.21 10.97 -18.63
C PRO A 199 -19.79 10.89 -19.17
N ARG A 200 -19.52 9.82 -19.94
CA ARG A 200 -18.22 9.58 -20.58
C ARG A 200 -18.24 10.15 -21.98
N VAL A 201 -17.17 10.81 -22.36
CA VAL A 201 -16.99 11.29 -23.75
C VAL A 201 -16.43 10.16 -24.63
N ALA A 202 -16.79 10.16 -25.91
CA ALA A 202 -16.16 9.24 -26.87
C ALA A 202 -14.74 9.73 -27.20
N MET A 203 -13.76 8.85 -27.14
CA MET A 203 -12.41 9.14 -27.65
C MET A 203 -12.35 8.86 -29.15
N LYS A 204 -11.62 9.71 -29.86
CA LYS A 204 -11.34 9.50 -31.28
C LYS A 204 -10.41 8.31 -31.46
N TRP A 205 -10.85 7.30 -32.21
CA TRP A 205 -9.97 6.23 -32.68
C TRP A 205 -9.14 6.74 -33.86
N ILE A 206 -7.83 6.57 -33.80
CA ILE A 206 -6.90 6.94 -34.88
C ILE A 206 -6.23 5.66 -35.33
N PRO A 207 -6.60 5.12 -36.50
CA PRO A 207 -6.03 3.88 -37.01
C PRO A 207 -4.56 4.04 -37.40
N TYR A 208 -3.79 2.97 -37.25
CA TYR A 208 -2.38 2.96 -37.65
C TYR A 208 -2.26 3.18 -39.18
N GLY A 209 -1.33 4.05 -39.61
CA GLY A 209 -1.17 4.43 -41.00
C GLY A 209 -2.06 5.59 -41.46
N ALA A 210 -2.91 6.15 -40.58
CA ALA A 210 -3.54 7.43 -40.84
C ALA A 210 -2.50 8.57 -40.87
N THR A 211 -2.89 9.73 -41.37
CA THR A 211 -2.01 10.92 -41.40
C THR A 211 -1.62 11.42 -40.00
N GLU A 212 -2.39 11.09 -39.00
CA GLU A 212 -2.10 11.40 -37.62
C GLU A 212 -1.25 10.29 -36.99
N THR A 213 0.02 10.53 -36.73
CA THR A 213 0.88 9.65 -35.93
C THR A 213 0.59 9.82 -34.44
N PRO A 214 0.71 8.74 -33.60
CA PRO A 214 0.58 8.89 -32.17
C PRO A 214 1.62 9.88 -31.64
N PRO A 215 1.25 10.72 -30.65
CA PRO A 215 2.24 11.53 -29.93
C PRO A 215 3.36 10.65 -29.40
N ALA A 216 4.60 11.11 -29.47
CA ALA A 216 5.77 10.35 -29.08
C ALA A 216 5.78 9.98 -27.58
N LYS A 217 5.02 10.68 -26.76
CA LYS A 217 4.89 10.45 -25.32
C LYS A 217 3.60 11.03 -24.77
N SER A 218 3.13 10.48 -23.65
CA SER A 218 2.06 11.08 -22.86
C SER A 218 2.52 12.37 -22.18
N THR A 219 1.58 13.25 -21.82
CA THR A 219 1.85 14.41 -20.97
C THR A 219 1.18 14.23 -19.60
N PRO A 220 1.77 14.75 -18.51
CA PRO A 220 1.15 14.70 -17.19
C PRO A 220 -0.21 15.42 -17.20
N GLY A 221 -1.21 14.79 -16.57
CA GLY A 221 -2.56 15.34 -16.53
C GLY A 221 -3.34 14.91 -15.29
N SER A 222 -4.61 15.30 -15.22
CA SER A 222 -5.52 14.92 -14.14
C SER A 222 -5.93 13.46 -14.28
N SER A 223 -6.16 12.78 -13.15
CA SER A 223 -6.65 11.39 -13.15
C SER A 223 -8.07 11.32 -13.74
N ILE A 224 -8.27 10.39 -14.64
CA ILE A 224 -9.54 10.10 -15.31
C ILE A 224 -9.75 8.59 -15.43
N GLN A 225 -10.99 8.17 -15.71
CA GLN A 225 -11.31 6.79 -16.03
C GLN A 225 -11.61 6.64 -17.53
N VAL A 226 -11.03 5.62 -18.13
CA VAL A 226 -11.30 5.26 -19.51
C VAL A 226 -11.82 3.82 -19.56
N LYS A 227 -12.92 3.62 -20.30
CA LYS A 227 -13.42 2.30 -20.65
C LYS A 227 -13.01 2.00 -22.09
N PHE A 228 -12.09 1.05 -22.28
CA PHE A 228 -11.74 0.53 -23.60
C PHE A 228 -12.70 -0.59 -23.99
N ILE A 229 -13.24 -0.53 -25.20
CA ILE A 229 -14.24 -1.47 -25.72
C ILE A 229 -13.67 -2.08 -27.00
N ASN A 230 -13.32 -3.35 -26.97
CA ASN A 230 -12.81 -4.06 -28.15
C ASN A 230 -13.99 -4.63 -28.96
N LYS A 231 -14.32 -4.00 -30.08
CA LYS A 231 -15.36 -4.47 -31.01
C LYS A 231 -14.84 -5.47 -32.04
N THR A 232 -13.52 -5.73 -32.07
CA THR A 232 -12.95 -6.75 -32.94
C THR A 232 -13.27 -8.16 -32.43
N LYS A 233 -13.08 -9.17 -33.30
CA LYS A 233 -13.21 -10.59 -32.92
C LYS A 233 -11.97 -11.11 -32.18
N ASN A 234 -10.84 -10.45 -32.33
CA ASN A 234 -9.54 -10.88 -31.80
C ASN A 234 -9.16 -10.12 -30.51
N PRO A 235 -8.35 -10.72 -29.61
CA PRO A 235 -7.79 -10.01 -28.48
C PRO A 235 -6.80 -8.94 -28.95
N VAL A 236 -6.73 -7.85 -28.20
CA VAL A 236 -5.80 -6.73 -28.43
C VAL A 236 -5.03 -6.42 -27.16
N LYS A 237 -3.80 -5.93 -27.32
CA LYS A 237 -2.99 -5.41 -26.22
C LYS A 237 -3.25 -3.92 -26.02
N LEU A 238 -3.29 -3.51 -24.78
CA LEU A 238 -3.40 -2.13 -24.33
C LEU A 238 -2.04 -1.66 -23.81
N VAL A 239 -1.41 -0.77 -24.56
CA VAL A 239 -0.05 -0.29 -24.30
C VAL A 239 -0.07 1.21 -24.04
N TRP A 240 0.40 1.63 -22.86
CA TRP A 240 0.56 3.03 -22.55
C TRP A 240 1.93 3.54 -22.99
N ILE A 241 1.95 4.68 -23.69
CA ILE A 241 3.18 5.40 -23.98
C ILE A 241 3.46 6.36 -22.82
N ASP A 242 4.51 6.10 -22.06
CA ASP A 242 4.83 6.85 -20.85
C ASP A 242 5.35 8.28 -21.14
N TYR A 243 5.66 9.03 -20.10
CA TYR A 243 6.14 10.42 -20.19
C TYR A 243 7.53 10.55 -20.83
N GLY A 244 8.30 9.47 -20.89
CA GLY A 244 9.60 9.38 -21.56
C GLY A 244 9.51 8.88 -23.01
N GLY A 245 8.34 8.42 -23.43
CA GLY A 245 8.12 7.77 -24.72
C GLY A 245 8.31 6.25 -24.68
N GLY A 246 8.54 5.67 -23.50
CA GLY A 246 8.60 4.23 -23.31
C GLY A 246 7.23 3.57 -23.44
N GLN A 247 7.19 2.33 -23.92
CA GLN A 247 5.97 1.55 -24.06
C GLN A 247 5.79 0.61 -22.86
N LYS A 248 4.63 0.69 -22.20
CA LYS A 248 4.26 -0.16 -21.07
C LYS A 248 3.00 -0.96 -21.39
N LEU A 249 3.10 -2.28 -21.38
CA LEU A 249 1.94 -3.17 -21.49
C LEU A 249 1.12 -3.10 -20.20
N TYR A 250 -0.16 -2.79 -20.34
CA TYR A 250 -1.15 -2.79 -19.24
C TYR A 250 -2.04 -4.03 -19.22
N GLY A 251 -2.06 -4.79 -20.31
CA GLY A 251 -2.76 -6.06 -20.42
C GLY A 251 -3.51 -6.18 -21.74
N GLU A 252 -4.41 -7.17 -21.78
CA GLU A 252 -5.15 -7.55 -22.99
C GLU A 252 -6.65 -7.34 -22.80
N ILE A 253 -7.35 -7.13 -23.92
CA ILE A 253 -8.81 -7.07 -23.99
C ILE A 253 -9.27 -8.09 -25.03
N SER A 254 -9.93 -9.15 -24.59
CA SER A 254 -10.49 -10.17 -25.49
C SER A 254 -11.49 -9.56 -26.48
N GLY A 255 -11.66 -10.22 -27.63
CA GLY A 255 -12.63 -9.79 -28.62
C GLY A 255 -14.04 -9.67 -28.05
N GLY A 256 -14.74 -8.59 -28.36
CA GLY A 256 -16.08 -8.29 -27.87
C GLY A 256 -16.17 -7.92 -26.36
N LYS A 257 -15.05 -7.79 -25.67
CA LYS A 257 -15.00 -7.44 -24.22
C LYS A 257 -14.60 -5.98 -24.02
N GLU A 258 -14.77 -5.54 -22.78
CA GLU A 258 -14.40 -4.20 -22.34
C GLU A 258 -13.51 -4.25 -21.10
N ARG A 259 -12.74 -3.17 -20.89
CA ARG A 259 -11.85 -3.01 -19.71
C ARG A 259 -11.88 -1.57 -19.26
N GLU A 260 -12.07 -1.37 -17.96
CA GLU A 260 -11.87 -0.07 -17.34
C GLU A 260 -10.42 0.12 -16.92
N GLN A 261 -9.92 1.32 -17.12
CA GLN A 261 -8.55 1.70 -16.81
C GLN A 261 -8.52 3.10 -16.21
N ASN A 262 -7.91 3.22 -15.02
CA ASN A 262 -7.53 4.52 -14.47
C ASN A 262 -6.31 5.02 -15.24
N THR A 263 -6.36 6.25 -15.70
CA THR A 263 -5.30 6.88 -16.47
C THR A 263 -5.29 8.39 -16.20
N TYR A 264 -4.54 9.13 -17.00
CA TYR A 264 -4.45 10.58 -16.91
C TYR A 264 -4.97 11.23 -18.18
N SER A 265 -5.41 12.48 -18.09
CA SER A 265 -5.70 13.28 -19.28
C SER A 265 -4.43 13.41 -20.14
N GLU A 266 -4.59 13.43 -21.44
CA GLU A 266 -3.50 13.51 -22.44
C GLU A 266 -2.54 12.30 -22.44
N ALA A 267 -2.98 11.17 -21.87
CA ALA A 267 -2.29 9.91 -21.98
C ALA A 267 -2.48 9.31 -23.39
N VAL A 268 -1.40 8.75 -23.92
CA VAL A 268 -1.39 8.09 -25.22
C VAL A 268 -1.48 6.59 -25.02
N TRP A 269 -2.51 5.99 -25.61
CA TRP A 269 -2.76 4.55 -25.54
C TRP A 269 -2.67 3.92 -26.91
N LEU A 270 -1.60 3.17 -27.14
CA LEU A 270 -1.41 2.38 -28.34
C LEU A 270 -2.14 1.05 -28.20
N ILE A 271 -2.85 0.66 -29.23
CA ILE A 271 -3.54 -0.62 -29.33
C ILE A 271 -2.79 -1.46 -30.37
N THR A 272 -2.40 -2.68 -29.98
CA THR A 272 -1.70 -3.61 -30.86
C THR A 272 -2.44 -4.95 -30.93
N ASP A 273 -2.14 -5.76 -31.92
CA ASP A 273 -2.47 -7.19 -31.90
C ASP A 273 -1.52 -7.94 -30.94
N LEU A 274 -1.71 -9.25 -30.78
CA LEU A 274 -0.88 -10.09 -29.90
C LEU A 274 0.59 -10.20 -30.35
N SER A 275 0.86 -9.91 -31.64
CA SER A 275 2.21 -9.89 -32.24
C SER A 275 2.88 -8.51 -32.16
N ASP A 276 2.34 -7.60 -31.35
CA ASP A 276 2.79 -6.22 -31.15
C ASP A 276 2.67 -5.32 -32.41
N LYS A 277 1.91 -5.75 -33.40
CA LYS A 277 1.65 -4.94 -34.60
C LYS A 277 0.63 -3.85 -34.25
N PRO A 278 0.95 -2.56 -34.48
CA PRO A 278 0.03 -1.47 -34.17
C PRO A 278 -1.26 -1.54 -34.99
N LEU A 279 -2.39 -1.37 -34.32
CA LEU A 279 -3.73 -1.28 -34.93
C LEU A 279 -4.21 0.17 -34.97
N GLY A 280 -3.89 0.96 -33.96
CA GLY A 280 -4.26 2.36 -33.82
C GLY A 280 -3.98 2.87 -32.43
N HIS A 281 -4.45 4.07 -32.14
CA HIS A 281 -4.25 4.67 -30.84
C HIS A 281 -5.40 5.58 -30.39
N PHE A 282 -5.40 5.91 -29.11
CA PHE A 282 -6.23 6.94 -28.48
C PHE A 282 -5.36 7.96 -27.75
N VAL A 283 -5.83 9.19 -27.72
CA VAL A 283 -5.32 10.22 -26.81
C VAL A 283 -6.47 10.61 -25.87
N THR A 284 -6.23 10.55 -24.57
CA THR A 284 -7.26 10.83 -23.57
C THR A 284 -7.52 12.34 -23.45
N SER A 285 -8.75 12.70 -23.17
CA SER A 285 -9.16 14.08 -22.87
C SER A 285 -9.15 14.36 -21.36
N LYS A 286 -9.64 15.52 -20.92
CA LYS A 286 -9.74 15.88 -19.50
C LYS A 286 -10.96 15.30 -18.77
N LYS A 287 -11.72 14.41 -19.41
CA LYS A 287 -12.95 13.80 -18.87
C LYS A 287 -12.88 12.29 -18.97
N ASP A 288 -13.63 11.60 -18.12
CA ASP A 288 -13.87 10.17 -18.25
C ASP A 288 -14.37 9.84 -19.65
N ALA A 289 -13.87 8.79 -20.26
CA ALA A 289 -14.06 8.55 -21.67
C ALA A 289 -14.28 7.08 -22.02
N ASN A 290 -14.85 6.84 -23.21
CA ASN A 290 -14.93 5.54 -23.84
C ASN A 290 -14.05 5.51 -25.11
N GLY A 291 -13.12 4.54 -25.16
CA GLY A 291 -12.29 4.25 -26.33
C GLY A 291 -12.81 3.00 -27.04
N VAL A 292 -13.49 3.16 -28.18
CA VAL A 292 -14.02 2.05 -28.94
C VAL A 292 -13.01 1.66 -30.02
N ILE A 293 -12.47 0.45 -29.92
CA ILE A 293 -11.63 -0.18 -30.94
C ILE A 293 -12.61 -0.81 -31.97
N PRO A 294 -12.67 -0.30 -33.19
CA PRO A 294 -13.69 -0.73 -34.15
C PRO A 294 -13.47 -2.16 -34.59
N ALA A 295 -14.56 -2.85 -34.97
CA ALA A 295 -14.47 -4.08 -35.75
C ALA A 295 -13.91 -3.73 -37.13
N ASN A 296 -12.86 -4.41 -37.55
CA ASN A 296 -12.36 -4.32 -38.95
C ASN A 296 -13.33 -5.00 -39.89
#